data_cce236993eff9949949aa8243fb07fc4
#
_entry.id   cce236993eff9949949aa8243fb07fc4
#
_cell.length_a   1.000
_cell.length_b   1.000
_cell.length_c   1.000
_cell.angle_alpha   90.00
_cell.angle_beta   90.00
_cell.angle_gamma   90.00
#
_symmetry.space_group_name_H-M   'P 1'
#
loop_
_entity.id
_entity.type
_entity.pdbx_description
1 polymer ?
#
loop_
_entity_poly.entity_id
_entity_poly.type
_entity_poly.pdbx_seq_one_letter_code
_entity_poly.pdbx_strand_id
1 'polypeptide(L)'
;MLFFKKKKKDDAIEIKAYFEGTVLPLEKVNDPMFSDKLMGDGVAIEPDAGNLYAPVNGKVASIFDTKHAIGFVLDNGAEVLMHIGMDTVELNGEGFDLDVSVGDEVHAGELMGSIDLDFVKSKGKETVTPIVLTAMDEYKIEFVKIEGHVNIGDVLYKISK
;
A
#
# COMPACT_ATOMS: atom_id res chain seq x y z
N MET A 1 24.73 23.48 16.92
CA MET A 1 24.73 22.69 16.62
C MET A 1 24.20 21.46 17.03
N LEU A 2 23.67 21.18 17.79
CA LEU A 2 23.22 20.04 18.29
C LEU A 2 21.87 19.82 17.94
N PHE A 3 21.25 20.65 17.26
CA PHE A 3 19.91 20.48 16.99
C PHE A 3 19.65 19.33 16.09
N PHE A 4 20.56 18.90 15.36
CA PHE A 4 20.29 17.83 14.46
C PHE A 4 19.92 16.59 15.16
N LYS A 5 20.23 16.42 16.37
CA LYS A 5 19.89 15.25 17.04
C LYS A 5 18.46 15.09 17.16
N LYS A 6 17.70 16.08 17.21
CA LYS A 6 16.36 15.95 17.40
C LYS A 6 15.68 15.31 16.30
N LYS A 7 16.21 15.26 15.14
CA LYS A 7 15.59 14.65 14.09
C LYS A 7 15.33 13.24 14.25
N LYS A 8 15.96 12.56 15.07
CA LYS A 8 15.75 11.19 15.26
C LYS A 8 14.37 10.83 15.63
N LYS A 9 13.68 11.63 16.32
CA LYS A 9 12.38 11.32 16.72
C LYS A 9 11.46 11.32 15.60
N ASP A 10 11.75 11.97 14.51
CA ASP A 10 10.85 12.06 13.41
C ASP A 10 11.21 11.15 12.29
N ASP A 11 11.92 10.06 12.60
CA ASP A 11 12.29 9.13 11.57
C ASP A 11 11.13 8.25 11.13
N ALA A 12 9.95 8.42 11.67
CA ALA A 12 8.80 7.64 11.27
C ALA A 12 8.41 7.99 9.84
N ILE A 13 8.20 6.98 9.03
CA ILE A 13 7.85 7.16 7.62
C ILE A 13 6.35 6.99 7.46
N GLU A 14 5.71 7.92 6.78
CA GLU A 14 4.26 7.91 6.63
C GLU A 14 3.84 7.10 5.42
N ILE A 15 2.89 6.19 5.62
CA ILE A 15 2.24 5.47 4.54
C ILE A 15 0.95 6.24 4.25
N LYS A 16 0.78 6.65 3.00
CA LYS A 16 -0.31 7.54 2.61
C LYS A 16 -1.27 6.84 1.66
N ALA A 17 -2.47 7.37 1.56
CA ALA A 17 -3.51 6.77 0.73
C ALA A 17 -3.07 6.74 -0.74
N TYR A 18 -3.27 5.61 -1.35
CA TYR A 18 -2.81 5.30 -2.71
C TYR A 18 -3.98 5.17 -3.68
N PHE A 19 -5.19 5.17 -3.19
CA PHE A 19 -6.41 5.32 -3.96
C PHE A 19 -7.30 6.30 -3.21
N GLU A 20 -8.17 6.96 -3.93
CA GLU A 20 -9.25 7.70 -3.31
C GLU A 20 -10.31 6.65 -3.03
N GLY A 21 -10.85 6.60 -1.83
CA GLY A 21 -11.84 5.58 -1.48
C GLY A 21 -12.08 5.52 0.01
N THR A 22 -12.37 4.33 0.52
CA THR A 22 -12.67 4.10 1.92
C THR A 22 -11.60 3.21 2.53
N VAL A 23 -10.95 3.69 3.60
CA VAL A 23 -9.99 2.87 4.32
C VAL A 23 -10.74 2.00 5.32
N LEU A 24 -10.29 0.78 5.51
CA LEU A 24 -10.87 -0.15 6.46
C LEU A 24 -9.77 -0.92 7.18
N PRO A 25 -10.08 -1.38 8.41
CA PRO A 25 -9.11 -2.19 9.15
C PRO A 25 -8.80 -3.48 8.40
N LEU A 26 -7.58 -3.94 8.52
CA LEU A 26 -7.15 -5.15 7.81
C LEU A 26 -8.01 -6.36 8.16
N GLU A 27 -8.52 -6.41 9.38
CA GLU A 27 -9.37 -7.52 9.84
C GLU A 27 -10.64 -7.66 9.02
N LYS A 28 -11.05 -6.60 8.30
CA LYS A 28 -12.25 -6.65 7.50
C LYS A 28 -12.04 -7.09 6.06
N VAL A 29 -10.80 -7.35 5.69
CA VAL A 29 -10.48 -7.86 4.34
C VAL A 29 -10.91 -9.33 4.29
N ASN A 30 -11.59 -9.69 3.21
CA ASN A 30 -12.13 -11.04 3.07
C ASN A 30 -11.09 -12.03 2.53
N ASP A 31 -9.99 -12.17 3.24
CA ASP A 31 -8.91 -13.10 2.90
C ASP A 31 -8.07 -13.28 4.16
N PRO A 32 -7.98 -14.51 4.69
CA PRO A 32 -7.24 -14.78 5.93
C PRO A 32 -5.78 -14.37 5.89
N MET A 33 -5.15 -14.35 4.72
CA MET A 33 -3.74 -13.93 4.63
C MET A 33 -3.60 -12.49 5.11
N PHE A 34 -4.64 -11.68 4.97
CA PHE A 34 -4.62 -10.29 5.40
C PHE A 34 -5.41 -10.09 6.71
N SER A 35 -6.62 -10.66 6.81
CA SER A 35 -7.43 -10.46 8.00
C SER A 35 -6.80 -11.05 9.25
N ASP A 36 -6.00 -12.13 9.10
CA ASP A 36 -5.29 -12.74 10.21
C ASP A 36 -3.88 -12.21 10.34
N LYS A 37 -3.52 -11.19 9.53
CA LYS A 37 -2.22 -10.55 9.56
C LYS A 37 -1.04 -11.49 9.30
N LEU A 38 -1.27 -12.51 8.49
CA LEU A 38 -0.23 -13.48 8.17
C LEU A 38 0.83 -12.88 7.26
N MET A 39 0.47 -11.88 6.44
CA MET A 39 1.41 -11.22 5.54
C MET A 39 2.05 -9.99 6.19
N GLY A 40 1.53 -9.55 7.32
CA GLY A 40 1.98 -8.34 7.99
C GLY A 40 0.80 -7.54 8.50
N ASP A 41 1.02 -6.35 9.01
CA ASP A 41 -0.04 -5.50 9.54
C ASP A 41 -0.13 -4.21 8.75
N GLY A 42 -1.32 -3.65 8.68
CA GLY A 42 -1.56 -2.42 7.94
C GLY A 42 -3.04 -2.12 7.84
N VAL A 43 -3.44 -1.56 6.73
CA VAL A 43 -4.85 -1.24 6.45
C VAL A 43 -5.16 -1.60 5.00
N ALA A 44 -6.41 -1.48 4.61
CA ALA A 44 -6.81 -1.67 3.22
C ALA A 44 -7.65 -0.49 2.76
N ILE A 45 -7.69 -0.26 1.45
CA ILE A 45 -8.57 0.75 0.86
C ILE A 45 -9.48 0.06 -0.15
N GLU A 46 -10.77 0.36 -0.06
CA GLU A 46 -11.71 0.00 -1.11
C GLU A 46 -11.75 1.20 -2.05
N PRO A 47 -11.21 1.10 -3.26
CA PRO A 47 -11.08 2.26 -4.14
C PRO A 47 -12.40 2.70 -4.76
N ASP A 48 -12.56 4.03 -4.87
CA ASP A 48 -13.71 4.60 -5.57
C ASP A 48 -13.36 4.87 -7.04
N ALA A 49 -12.08 5.03 -7.32
CA ALA A 49 -11.58 5.33 -8.67
C ALA A 49 -10.30 4.56 -8.88
N GLY A 50 -9.99 4.26 -10.12
CA GLY A 50 -8.91 3.34 -10.46
C GLY A 50 -7.50 3.90 -10.56
N ASN A 51 -7.32 5.21 -10.44
CA ASN A 51 -5.96 5.76 -10.48
C ASN A 51 -5.20 5.35 -9.22
N LEU A 52 -4.03 4.81 -9.41
CA LEU A 52 -3.19 4.29 -8.34
C LEU A 52 -1.99 5.19 -8.13
N TYR A 53 -1.77 5.60 -6.89
CA TYR A 53 -0.70 6.54 -6.55
C TYR A 53 0.29 5.89 -5.59
N ALA A 54 1.52 6.39 -5.57
CA ALA A 54 2.53 5.85 -4.67
C ALA A 54 2.15 6.12 -3.22
N PRO A 55 2.27 5.11 -2.35
CA PRO A 55 1.86 5.24 -0.94
C PRO A 55 2.93 5.84 -0.05
N VAL A 56 4.15 5.97 -0.56
CA VAL A 56 5.29 6.29 0.29
C VAL A 56 6.43 6.85 -0.55
N ASN A 57 7.35 7.54 0.11
CA ASN A 57 8.60 7.90 -0.52
C ASN A 57 9.51 6.68 -0.35
N GLY A 58 9.96 6.12 -1.44
CA GLY A 58 10.76 4.90 -1.39
C GLY A 58 11.09 4.38 -2.76
N LYS A 59 11.41 3.11 -2.83
CA LYS A 59 11.81 2.49 -4.08
C LYS A 59 10.93 1.28 -4.34
N VAL A 60 10.55 1.07 -5.59
CA VAL A 60 9.81 -0.13 -5.98
C VAL A 60 10.78 -1.30 -5.93
N ALA A 61 10.56 -2.21 -5.00
CA ALA A 61 11.44 -3.35 -4.78
C ALA A 61 11.02 -4.56 -5.59
N SER A 62 9.73 -4.73 -5.83
CA SER A 62 9.22 -5.86 -6.60
C SER A 62 7.88 -5.54 -7.23
N ILE A 63 7.60 -6.16 -8.37
CA ILE A 63 6.30 -6.12 -9.01
C ILE A 63 6.06 -7.54 -9.48
N PHE A 64 4.95 -8.14 -9.08
CA PHE A 64 4.63 -9.51 -9.50
C PHE A 64 4.30 -9.49 -10.98
N ASP A 65 4.62 -10.56 -11.70
CA ASP A 65 4.37 -10.64 -13.13
C ASP A 65 2.92 -10.38 -13.48
N THR A 66 2.00 -10.75 -12.60
CA THR A 66 0.59 -10.53 -12.78
C THR A 66 0.15 -9.13 -12.34
N LYS A 67 1.10 -8.28 -11.95
CA LYS A 67 0.89 -6.85 -11.64
C LYS A 67 -0.04 -6.53 -10.48
N HIS A 68 -0.52 -7.53 -9.78
CA HIS A 68 -1.47 -7.33 -8.69
C HIS A 68 -0.79 -7.04 -7.34
N ALA A 69 0.53 -7.17 -7.25
CA ALA A 69 1.23 -6.94 -6.00
C ALA A 69 2.52 -6.17 -6.26
N ILE A 70 2.75 -5.14 -5.45
CA ILE A 70 3.91 -4.27 -5.56
C ILE A 70 4.55 -4.15 -4.19
N GLY A 71 5.84 -4.44 -4.10
CA GLY A 71 6.61 -4.25 -2.87
C GLY A 71 7.43 -2.99 -2.94
N PHE A 72 7.49 -2.26 -1.81
CA PHE A 72 8.28 -1.03 -1.73
C PHE A 72 9.25 -1.15 -0.58
N VAL A 73 10.46 -0.61 -0.74
CA VAL A 73 11.42 -0.52 0.35
C VAL A 73 11.54 0.96 0.72
N LEU A 74 11.41 1.23 2.00
CA LEU A 74 11.41 2.58 2.53
C LEU A 74 12.84 3.00 2.89
N ASP A 75 13.05 4.30 3.13
CA ASP A 75 14.37 4.81 3.44
C ASP A 75 14.97 4.23 4.72
N ASN A 76 14.14 3.79 5.65
CA ASN A 76 14.63 3.17 6.89
C ASN A 76 14.83 1.65 6.75
N GLY A 77 14.67 1.12 5.55
CA GLY A 77 14.85 -0.31 5.29
C GLY A 77 13.59 -1.15 5.43
N ALA A 78 12.51 -0.58 5.93
CA ALA A 78 11.26 -1.32 6.07
C ALA A 78 10.68 -1.64 4.70
N GLU A 79 9.91 -2.71 4.63
CA GLU A 79 9.26 -3.09 3.38
C GLU A 79 7.77 -3.15 3.57
N VAL A 80 7.02 -2.63 2.61
CA VAL A 80 5.58 -2.72 2.60
C VAL A 80 5.13 -3.40 1.31
N LEU A 81 4.05 -4.16 1.40
CA LEU A 81 3.49 -4.87 0.26
C LEU A 81 2.08 -4.36 0.01
N MET A 82 1.83 -3.91 -1.21
CA MET A 82 0.51 -3.50 -1.64
C MET A 82 -0.05 -4.63 -2.50
N HIS A 83 -1.23 -5.16 -2.13
CA HIS A 83 -1.86 -6.26 -2.86
C HIS A 83 -3.16 -5.75 -3.45
N ILE A 84 -3.18 -5.56 -4.77
CA ILE A 84 -4.28 -4.88 -5.44
C ILE A 84 -5.40 -5.86 -5.72
N GLY A 85 -6.48 -5.73 -4.97
CA GLY A 85 -7.63 -6.61 -5.06
C GLY A 85 -7.38 -7.96 -4.41
N MET A 86 -8.40 -8.81 -4.41
CA MET A 86 -8.32 -10.17 -3.86
C MET A 86 -8.50 -11.17 -4.99
N ASP A 87 -7.67 -12.20 -5.00
CA ASP A 87 -7.64 -13.26 -6.01
C ASP A 87 -7.35 -12.71 -7.41
N THR A 88 -6.83 -11.52 -7.50
CA THR A 88 -6.56 -10.85 -8.78
C THR A 88 -5.36 -11.42 -9.51
N VAL A 89 -4.58 -12.28 -8.86
CA VAL A 89 -3.50 -13.00 -9.52
C VAL A 89 -4.08 -13.80 -10.70
N GLU A 90 -5.32 -14.24 -10.61
CA GLU A 90 -5.96 -15.03 -11.65
C GLU A 90 -6.27 -14.23 -12.92
N LEU A 91 -6.16 -12.91 -12.88
CA LEU A 91 -6.43 -12.09 -14.04
C LEU A 91 -5.22 -11.96 -14.96
N ASN A 92 -4.08 -12.49 -14.54
CA ASN A 92 -2.86 -12.48 -15.34
C ASN A 92 -2.44 -11.11 -15.87
N GLY A 93 -2.66 -10.09 -15.07
CA GLY A 93 -2.27 -8.72 -15.42
C GLY A 93 -3.32 -7.93 -16.19
N GLU A 94 -4.41 -8.57 -16.60
CA GLU A 94 -5.43 -7.84 -17.33
C GLU A 94 -6.15 -6.88 -16.40
N GLY A 95 -6.37 -5.65 -16.86
CA GLY A 95 -7.01 -4.63 -16.05
C GLY A 95 -6.04 -3.81 -15.20
N PHE A 96 -4.74 -4.14 -15.25
CA PHE A 96 -3.73 -3.45 -14.47
C PHE A 96 -2.75 -2.77 -15.42
N ASP A 97 -2.69 -1.43 -15.38
CA ASP A 97 -1.79 -0.67 -16.24
C ASP A 97 -0.82 0.09 -15.34
N LEU A 98 0.38 -0.47 -15.15
CA LEU A 98 1.37 0.12 -14.26
C LEU A 98 2.45 0.84 -15.07
N ASP A 99 2.77 2.07 -14.64
CA ASP A 99 3.77 2.89 -15.30
C ASP A 99 5.09 2.93 -14.53
N VAL A 100 5.24 2.07 -13.54
CA VAL A 100 6.47 1.99 -12.75
C VAL A 100 7.16 0.66 -12.98
N SER A 101 8.47 0.63 -12.72
CA SER A 101 9.28 -0.56 -12.85
C SER A 101 10.07 -0.80 -11.59
N VAL A 102 10.52 -2.04 -11.40
CA VAL A 102 11.38 -2.38 -10.26
C VAL A 102 12.63 -1.51 -10.32
N GLY A 103 12.98 -0.93 -9.20
CA GLY A 103 14.13 -0.04 -9.08
C GLY A 103 13.78 1.44 -9.14
N ASP A 104 12.56 1.79 -9.57
CA ASP A 104 12.17 3.19 -9.65
C ASP A 104 12.00 3.78 -8.26
N GLU A 105 12.43 5.04 -8.10
CA GLU A 105 12.14 5.77 -6.89
C GLU A 105 10.79 6.43 -7.07
N VAL A 106 9.97 6.40 -6.04
CA VAL A 106 8.64 7.01 -6.07
C VAL A 106 8.48 7.95 -4.90
N HIS A 107 7.57 8.92 -5.06
CA HIS A 107 7.22 9.85 -4.01
C HIS A 107 5.73 9.73 -3.74
N ALA A 108 5.35 9.76 -2.47
CA ALA A 108 3.94 9.61 -2.09
C ALA A 108 3.07 10.60 -2.86
N GLY A 109 1.97 10.10 -3.43
CA GLY A 109 1.05 10.92 -4.21
C GLY A 109 1.38 10.98 -5.70
N GLU A 110 2.48 10.36 -6.13
CA GLU A 110 2.85 10.32 -7.53
C GLU A 110 2.02 9.25 -8.24
N LEU A 111 1.49 9.55 -9.42
CA LEU A 111 0.66 8.58 -10.15
C LEU A 111 1.51 7.42 -10.63
N MET A 112 1.12 6.20 -10.31
CA MET A 112 1.85 5.01 -10.70
C MET A 112 1.16 4.20 -11.79
N GLY A 113 -0.12 4.42 -12.02
CA GLY A 113 -0.85 3.67 -13.03
C GLY A 113 -2.33 3.70 -12.77
N SER A 114 -3.04 2.74 -13.34
CA SER A 114 -4.49 2.66 -13.15
C SER A 114 -4.96 1.22 -13.15
N ILE A 115 -6.05 0.99 -12.46
CA ILE A 115 -6.69 -0.32 -12.38
C ILE A 115 -8.09 -0.16 -12.93
N ASP A 116 -8.49 -1.06 -13.80
CA ASP A 116 -9.84 -1.07 -14.35
C ASP A 116 -10.75 -1.77 -13.34
N LEU A 117 -11.33 -1.00 -12.43
CA LEU A 117 -12.13 -1.56 -11.34
C LEU A 117 -13.34 -2.33 -11.85
N ASP A 118 -13.99 -1.84 -12.90
CA ASP A 118 -15.17 -2.50 -13.43
C ASP A 118 -14.79 -3.86 -14.02
N PHE A 119 -13.66 -3.93 -14.69
CA PHE A 119 -13.18 -5.19 -15.25
C PHE A 119 -12.92 -6.20 -14.13
N VAL A 120 -12.21 -5.77 -13.07
CA VAL A 120 -11.89 -6.66 -11.95
C VAL A 120 -13.18 -7.20 -11.34
N LYS A 121 -14.16 -6.32 -11.11
CA LYS A 121 -15.43 -6.75 -10.53
C LYS A 121 -16.20 -7.67 -11.48
N SER A 122 -16.11 -7.43 -12.78
CA SER A 122 -16.80 -8.26 -13.78
C SER A 122 -16.27 -9.70 -13.79
N LYS A 123 -15.05 -9.90 -13.29
CA LYS A 123 -14.47 -11.23 -13.21
C LYS A 123 -14.72 -11.87 -11.84
N GLY A 124 -15.57 -11.26 -11.03
CA GLY A 124 -15.93 -11.81 -9.72
C GLY A 124 -14.88 -11.57 -8.65
N LYS A 125 -13.94 -10.64 -8.87
CA LYS A 125 -12.89 -10.38 -7.89
C LYS A 125 -13.21 -9.10 -7.12
N GLU A 126 -12.67 -9.00 -5.89
CA GLU A 126 -12.85 -7.83 -5.08
C GLU A 126 -11.73 -6.83 -5.36
N THR A 127 -12.05 -5.55 -5.26
CA THR A 127 -11.08 -4.49 -5.55
C THR A 127 -10.37 -3.97 -4.30
N VAL A 128 -10.75 -4.43 -3.13
CA VAL A 128 -10.12 -3.97 -1.87
C VAL A 128 -8.62 -4.26 -1.93
N THR A 129 -7.83 -3.27 -1.53
CA THR A 129 -6.38 -3.29 -1.72
C THR A 129 -5.67 -3.02 -0.39
N PRO A 130 -5.15 -4.07 0.26
CA PRO A 130 -4.37 -3.86 1.49
C PRO A 130 -2.95 -3.39 1.20
N ILE A 131 -2.37 -2.67 2.16
CA ILE A 131 -0.96 -2.36 2.18
C ILE A 131 -0.44 -2.70 3.57
N VAL A 132 0.52 -3.60 3.65
CA VAL A 132 0.99 -4.13 4.93
C VAL A 132 2.49 -3.97 5.11
N LEU A 133 2.90 -3.74 6.36
CA LEU A 133 4.30 -3.77 6.76
C LEU A 133 4.63 -5.24 7.00
N THR A 134 5.62 -5.77 6.28
CA THR A 134 5.89 -7.21 6.31
C THR A 134 6.84 -7.64 7.43
N ALA A 135 7.79 -6.78 7.81
CA ALA A 135 8.78 -7.16 8.82
C ALA A 135 8.38 -6.63 10.20
N MET A 136 7.30 -7.17 10.74
CA MET A 136 6.73 -6.68 11.99
C MET A 136 7.65 -6.80 13.20
N ASP A 137 8.61 -7.69 13.18
CA ASP A 137 9.49 -7.87 14.31
C ASP A 137 10.52 -6.76 14.46
N GLU A 138 10.83 -6.08 13.38
CA GLU A 138 11.89 -5.07 13.37
C GLU A 138 11.41 -3.63 13.40
N TYR A 139 10.14 -3.43 13.17
CA TYR A 139 9.59 -2.08 13.03
C TYR A 139 8.30 -1.93 13.83
N LYS A 140 7.97 -0.68 14.15
CA LYS A 140 6.75 -0.37 14.87
C LYS A 140 5.79 0.32 13.93
N ILE A 141 4.50 0.07 14.08
CA ILE A 141 3.49 0.68 13.28
C ILE A 141 2.59 1.53 14.17
N GLU A 142 2.31 2.75 13.75
CA GLU A 142 1.41 3.65 14.48
C GLU A 142 0.27 3.99 13.54
N PHE A 143 -0.94 3.55 13.83
CA PHE A 143 -2.09 3.78 12.97
C PHE A 143 -2.60 5.22 13.15
N VAL A 144 -2.94 5.87 12.04
CA VAL A 144 -3.47 7.24 12.03
C VAL A 144 -4.91 7.24 11.56
N LYS A 145 -5.21 6.54 10.46
CA LYS A 145 -6.58 6.45 9.97
C LYS A 145 -6.87 5.04 9.51
N ILE A 146 -7.85 4.40 10.12
CA ILE A 146 -8.15 2.99 9.84
C ILE A 146 -9.56 2.78 9.31
N GLU A 147 -10.36 3.84 9.18
CA GLU A 147 -11.70 3.71 8.60
C GLU A 147 -12.18 5.05 8.09
N GLY A 148 -13.12 5.03 7.19
CA GLY A 148 -13.73 6.22 6.61
C GLY A 148 -13.10 6.61 5.28
N HIS A 149 -13.62 7.69 4.71
CA HIS A 149 -13.16 8.15 3.39
C HIS A 149 -11.75 8.74 3.47
N VAL A 150 -10.94 8.46 2.45
CA VAL A 150 -9.60 9.02 2.31
C VAL A 150 -9.40 9.61 0.93
N ASN A 151 -8.60 10.66 0.88
CA ASN A 151 -8.16 11.26 -0.37
C ASN A 151 -6.69 10.93 -0.54
N ILE A 152 -6.19 11.01 -1.77
CA ILE A 152 -4.78 10.76 -2.06
C ILE A 152 -3.92 11.61 -1.15
N GLY A 153 -2.94 10.99 -0.52
CA GLY A 153 -2.00 11.71 0.35
C GLY A 153 -2.38 11.75 1.83
N ASP A 154 -3.59 11.33 2.18
CA ASP A 154 -3.94 11.27 3.60
C ASP A 154 -3.08 10.20 4.28
N VAL A 155 -2.62 10.50 5.49
CA VAL A 155 -1.75 9.56 6.22
C VAL A 155 -2.57 8.42 6.80
N LEU A 156 -2.15 7.20 6.55
CA LEU A 156 -2.84 6.00 7.04
C LEU A 156 -2.16 5.46 8.29
N TYR A 157 -0.84 5.27 8.23
CA TYR A 157 -0.06 4.84 9.38
C TYR A 157 1.41 5.25 9.20
N LYS A 158 2.17 5.12 10.28
CA LYS A 158 3.59 5.47 10.27
C LYS A 158 4.41 4.27 10.70
N ILE A 159 5.58 4.13 10.11
CA ILE A 159 6.50 3.04 10.41
C ILE A 159 7.79 3.61 10.96
N SER A 160 8.24 3.08 12.10
CA SER A 160 9.51 3.48 12.70
C SER A 160 10.23 2.24 13.23
N LYS A 161 11.48 2.40 13.56
CA LYS A 161 12.24 1.30 14.16
C LYS A 161 12.05 1.21 15.65
#